data_ec8de554dbcda343bc86a9c665a87021
#
_entry.id   ec8de554dbcda343bc86a9c665a87021
#
_cell.length_a   1.000
_cell.length_b   1.000
_cell.length_c   1.000
_cell.angle_alpha   90.00
_cell.angle_beta   90.00
_cell.angle_gamma   90.00
#
_symmetry.space_group_name_H-M   'P 1'
#
loop_
_entity.id
_entity.type
_entity.pdbx_description
1 polymer ?
#
loop_
_entity_poly.entity_id
_entity_poly.type
_entity_poly.pdbx_seq_one_letter_code
_entity_poly.pdbx_strand_id
1 'polypeptide(L)'
;MWVWALVALLVSIAGAGPAEAAPVAVRYVEGTSHGFVGLRSDQGTLLAHGQYIQTVRGERVESRLSFNFADGSLYDETVTFTQHNVFRLVAYHLTQKGPAFGEASSKVSFDRDSGRYRASSGDKSAEGTLDLPEDLHNGMTGMLLRNLPTGGRASGYLMAFTPKPQLVRSDMGPEGEDRFSVGDATFTAVRHLVKLDIPGLKGAIANLIGKNPPDIRYWVSSGVAPAFLKFEGAMYLKGPVWTIEQVPPRWSNKR
;
A
#
# COMPACT_ATOMS: atom_id res chain seq x y z
N MET A 1 -27.50 -62.53 15.92
CA MET A 1 -27.90 -61.39 15.09
C MET A 1 -27.25 -60.15 15.66
N TRP A 2 -26.17 -59.64 15.04
CA TRP A 2 -25.44 -58.47 15.48
C TRP A 2 -25.68 -57.38 14.43
N VAL A 3 -26.32 -56.27 14.86
CA VAL A 3 -26.59 -55.11 14.03
C VAL A 3 -25.47 -54.10 14.27
N TRP A 4 -24.66 -53.85 13.24
CA TRP A 4 -23.65 -52.81 13.22
C TRP A 4 -24.30 -51.47 12.87
N ALA A 5 -24.33 -50.51 13.78
CA ALA A 5 -24.72 -49.15 13.53
C ALA A 5 -23.50 -48.34 13.00
N LEU A 6 -23.52 -47.97 11.74
CA LEU A 6 -22.57 -47.05 11.10
C LEU A 6 -22.96 -45.63 11.49
N VAL A 7 -22.17 -44.99 12.36
CA VAL A 7 -22.25 -43.56 12.63
C VAL A 7 -21.45 -42.81 11.54
N ALA A 8 -22.15 -42.20 10.62
CA ALA A 8 -21.55 -41.29 9.61
C ALA A 8 -21.21 -39.97 10.27
N LEU A 9 -19.91 -39.70 10.47
CA LEU A 9 -19.39 -38.42 10.93
C LEU A 9 -19.41 -37.42 9.77
N LEU A 10 -20.42 -36.56 9.73
CA LEU A 10 -20.46 -35.42 8.79
C LEU A 10 -19.45 -34.34 9.24
N VAL A 11 -18.27 -34.35 8.66
CA VAL A 11 -17.31 -33.26 8.77
C VAL A 11 -17.83 -32.11 7.91
N SER A 12 -18.44 -31.12 8.56
CA SER A 12 -18.80 -29.86 7.91
C SER A 12 -17.51 -29.09 7.59
N ILE A 13 -17.07 -29.13 6.34
CA ILE A 13 -16.05 -28.23 5.83
C ILE A 13 -16.72 -26.86 5.75
N ALA A 14 -16.53 -26.03 6.77
CA ALA A 14 -16.87 -24.61 6.70
C ALA A 14 -15.98 -24.00 5.62
N GLY A 15 -16.52 -23.83 4.41
CA GLY A 15 -15.88 -23.08 3.34
C GLY A 15 -15.62 -21.68 3.85
N ALA A 16 -14.35 -21.28 3.92
CA ALA A 16 -13.98 -19.89 4.15
C ALA A 16 -14.55 -19.08 2.97
N GLY A 17 -15.65 -18.40 3.20
CA GLY A 17 -16.20 -17.40 2.28
C GLY A 17 -15.13 -16.32 2.01
N PRO A 18 -15.26 -15.53 0.94
CA PRO A 18 -14.38 -14.39 0.71
C PRO A 18 -14.41 -13.51 1.96
N ALA A 19 -13.21 -13.20 2.49
CA ALA A 19 -13.10 -12.34 3.65
C ALA A 19 -13.80 -11.02 3.34
N GLU A 20 -14.79 -10.66 4.15
CA GLU A 20 -15.48 -9.38 4.04
C GLU A 20 -14.44 -8.28 4.29
N ALA A 21 -14.47 -7.23 3.46
CA ALA A 21 -13.59 -6.10 3.61
C ALA A 21 -13.87 -5.42 4.96
N ALA A 22 -12.86 -5.34 5.82
CA ALA A 22 -12.98 -4.77 7.15
C ALA A 22 -11.67 -4.06 7.54
N PRO A 23 -11.75 -2.97 8.33
CA PRO A 23 -10.56 -2.29 8.82
C PRO A 23 -9.63 -3.23 9.60
N VAL A 24 -8.33 -3.07 9.39
CA VAL A 24 -7.30 -3.88 10.09
C VAL A 24 -7.15 -3.39 11.53
N ALA A 25 -7.15 -4.34 12.47
CA ALA A 25 -6.96 -4.05 13.90
C ALA A 25 -5.54 -3.54 14.18
N VAL A 26 -5.42 -2.61 15.13
CA VAL A 26 -4.14 -2.10 15.63
C VAL A 26 -3.52 -3.15 16.56
N ARG A 27 -2.50 -3.85 16.09
CA ARG A 27 -1.69 -4.78 16.88
C ARG A 27 -0.40 -4.14 17.36
N TYR A 28 0.16 -3.28 16.53
CA TYR A 28 1.36 -2.51 16.81
C TYR A 28 1.04 -1.04 16.62
N VAL A 29 1.09 -0.29 17.71
CA VAL A 29 0.86 1.16 17.70
C VAL A 29 2.02 1.85 16.99
N GLU A 30 1.69 2.68 16.02
CA GLU A 30 2.67 3.46 15.28
C GLU A 30 3.31 4.54 16.15
N GLY A 31 4.62 4.68 16.04
CA GLY A 31 5.42 5.72 16.71
C GLY A 31 5.90 6.80 15.75
N THR A 32 6.51 7.86 16.31
CA THR A 32 7.22 8.86 15.50
C THR A 32 8.50 8.24 14.94
N SER A 33 8.72 8.39 13.64
CA SER A 33 9.87 7.81 12.95
C SER A 33 10.34 8.68 11.77
N HIS A 34 11.61 8.54 11.41
CA HIS A 34 12.19 9.10 10.20
C HIS A 34 13.11 8.07 9.57
N GLY A 35 12.88 7.76 8.30
CA GLY A 35 13.66 6.81 7.51
C GLY A 35 14.06 7.39 6.16
N PHE A 36 15.16 6.87 5.61
CA PHE A 36 15.61 7.19 4.27
C PHE A 36 15.33 6.02 3.36
N VAL A 37 14.86 6.30 2.15
CA VAL A 37 14.47 5.30 1.18
C VAL A 37 15.07 5.60 -0.19
N GLY A 38 15.38 4.55 -0.94
CA GLY A 38 15.80 4.62 -2.34
C GLY A 38 14.71 4.05 -3.23
N LEU A 39 14.47 4.71 -4.35
CA LEU A 39 13.60 4.22 -5.41
C LEU A 39 14.46 3.75 -6.57
N ARG A 40 14.25 2.50 -7.00
CA ARG A 40 14.99 1.89 -8.11
C ARG A 40 14.06 1.41 -9.21
N SER A 41 14.59 1.34 -10.43
CA SER A 41 13.94 0.63 -11.53
C SER A 41 13.96 -0.88 -11.31
N ASP A 42 13.23 -1.63 -12.12
CA ASP A 42 13.28 -3.10 -12.22
C ASP A 42 14.68 -3.66 -12.53
N GLN A 43 15.54 -2.85 -13.16
CA GLN A 43 16.95 -3.18 -13.45
C GLN A 43 17.91 -2.79 -12.31
N GLY A 44 17.37 -2.28 -11.17
CA GLY A 44 18.17 -1.88 -10.01
C GLY A 44 18.80 -0.48 -10.10
N THR A 45 18.56 0.28 -11.17
CA THR A 45 19.07 1.66 -11.29
C THR A 45 18.38 2.57 -10.27
N LEU A 46 19.17 3.30 -9.49
CA LEU A 46 18.63 4.28 -8.53
C LEU A 46 18.05 5.48 -9.29
N LEU A 47 16.74 5.68 -9.16
CA LEU A 47 15.98 6.74 -9.82
C LEU A 47 15.80 7.96 -8.92
N ALA A 48 15.58 7.74 -7.63
CA ALA A 48 15.33 8.81 -6.68
C ALA A 48 15.81 8.46 -5.27
N HIS A 49 16.17 9.50 -4.52
CA HIS A 49 16.30 9.44 -3.08
C HIS A 49 15.03 9.98 -2.43
N GLY A 50 14.61 9.34 -1.36
CA GLY A 50 13.42 9.73 -0.63
C GLY A 50 13.60 9.63 0.86
N GLN A 51 12.56 10.09 1.54
CA GLN A 51 12.43 9.97 2.98
C GLN A 51 11.00 9.64 3.36
N TYR A 52 10.88 8.91 4.46
CA TYR A 52 9.62 8.63 5.13
C TYR A 52 9.66 9.29 6.49
N ILE A 53 8.70 10.15 6.78
CA ILE A 53 8.55 10.84 8.06
C ILE A 53 7.19 10.50 8.62
N GLN A 54 7.15 10.08 9.88
CA GLN A 54 5.91 9.80 10.59
C GLN A 54 5.89 10.54 11.91
N THR A 55 4.81 11.24 12.18
CA THR A 55 4.56 12.00 13.40
C THR A 55 3.30 11.54 14.08
N VAL A 56 3.36 11.31 15.39
CA VAL A 56 2.22 10.85 16.18
C VAL A 56 1.79 11.93 17.17
N ARG A 57 0.48 12.19 17.23
CA ARG A 57 -0.16 13.08 18.19
C ARG A 57 -1.41 12.42 18.77
N GLY A 58 -1.27 11.80 19.94
CA GLY A 58 -2.31 10.94 20.50
C GLY A 58 -2.57 9.74 19.59
N GLU A 59 -3.82 9.54 19.19
CA GLU A 59 -4.21 8.46 18.26
C GLU A 59 -4.06 8.86 16.78
N ARG A 60 -3.80 10.13 16.49
CA ARG A 60 -3.64 10.63 15.12
C ARG A 60 -2.20 10.51 14.67
N VAL A 61 -2.01 9.92 13.52
CA VAL A 61 -0.71 9.71 12.86
C VAL A 61 -0.74 10.41 11.52
N GLU A 62 0.33 11.15 11.24
CA GLU A 62 0.61 11.69 9.91
C GLU A 62 1.89 11.08 9.39
N SER A 63 1.85 10.45 8.23
CA SER A 63 3.01 9.91 7.55
C SER A 63 3.19 10.58 6.19
N ARG A 64 4.43 10.86 5.83
CA ARG A 64 4.81 11.44 4.55
C ARG A 64 5.93 10.63 3.90
N LEU A 65 5.69 10.20 2.67
CA LEU A 65 6.68 9.59 1.80
C LEU A 65 7.00 10.55 0.66
N SER A 66 8.26 10.90 0.48
CA SER A 66 8.66 11.79 -0.61
C SER A 66 9.87 11.25 -1.36
N PHE A 67 9.89 11.44 -2.69
CA PHE A 67 11.02 11.12 -3.57
C PHE A 67 11.35 12.32 -4.45
N ASN A 68 12.63 12.66 -4.51
CA ASN A 68 13.19 13.62 -5.44
C ASN A 68 14.02 12.84 -6.47
N PHE A 69 13.60 12.90 -7.72
CA PHE A 69 14.23 12.18 -8.83
C PHE A 69 15.38 13.01 -9.42
N ALA A 70 16.32 12.32 -10.03
CA ALA A 70 17.46 12.98 -10.70
C ALA A 70 17.01 13.84 -11.91
N ASP A 71 15.88 13.49 -12.54
CA ASP A 71 15.28 14.22 -13.67
C ASP A 71 14.41 15.43 -13.26
N GLY A 72 14.37 15.76 -11.96
CA GLY A 72 13.55 16.83 -11.40
C GLY A 72 12.10 16.43 -11.09
N SER A 73 11.72 15.18 -11.32
CA SER A 73 10.40 14.68 -10.91
C SER A 73 10.27 14.64 -9.40
N LEU A 74 9.02 14.74 -8.93
CA LEU A 74 8.66 14.71 -7.52
C LEU A 74 7.51 13.75 -7.28
N TYR A 75 7.65 12.90 -6.26
CA TYR A 75 6.56 12.19 -5.61
C TYR A 75 6.48 12.63 -4.16
N ASP A 76 5.29 13.03 -3.71
CA ASP A 76 5.04 13.50 -2.35
C ASP A 76 3.66 13.04 -1.91
N GLU A 77 3.62 12.07 -1.01
CA GLU A 77 2.41 11.47 -0.48
C GLU A 77 2.34 11.72 1.02
N THR A 78 1.24 12.31 1.48
CA THR A 78 0.94 12.50 2.90
C THR A 78 -0.36 11.82 3.25
N VAL A 79 -0.33 11.02 4.30
CA VAL A 79 -1.46 10.25 4.80
C VAL A 79 -1.69 10.60 6.25
N THR A 80 -2.92 10.94 6.61
CA THR A 80 -3.34 11.08 8.00
C THR A 80 -4.33 9.98 8.34
N PHE A 81 -4.10 9.28 9.43
CA PHE A 81 -4.97 8.20 9.90
C PHE A 81 -5.07 8.19 11.43
N THR A 82 -6.05 7.46 11.96
CA THR A 82 -6.15 7.17 13.39
C THR A 82 -5.83 5.71 13.66
N GLN A 83 -5.32 5.45 14.89
CA GLN A 83 -4.90 4.15 15.38
C GLN A 83 -5.50 3.85 16.76
N HIS A 84 -6.84 3.88 16.87
CA HIS A 84 -7.50 3.54 18.13
C HIS A 84 -7.59 2.02 18.29
N ASN A 85 -8.67 1.38 17.82
CA ASN A 85 -8.83 -0.09 17.78
C ASN A 85 -8.51 -0.66 16.41
N VAL A 86 -8.79 0.12 15.38
CA VAL A 86 -8.51 -0.17 13.98
C VAL A 86 -7.82 1.02 13.33
N PHE A 87 -7.12 0.76 12.24
CA PHE A 87 -6.57 1.84 11.43
C PHE A 87 -7.66 2.42 10.53
N ARG A 88 -7.81 3.74 10.57
CA ARG A 88 -8.81 4.45 9.79
C ARG A 88 -8.19 5.65 9.09
N LEU A 89 -8.25 5.66 7.76
CA LEU A 89 -7.79 6.79 6.95
C LEU A 89 -8.67 8.02 7.20
N VAL A 90 -8.02 9.16 7.51
CA VAL A 90 -8.67 10.45 7.74
C VAL A 90 -8.48 11.38 6.56
N ALA A 91 -7.23 11.55 6.09
CA ALA A 91 -6.93 12.42 4.97
C ALA A 91 -5.78 11.85 4.12
N TYR A 92 -5.81 12.20 2.85
CA TYR A 92 -4.83 11.78 1.86
C TYR A 92 -4.47 12.93 0.94
N HIS A 93 -3.17 13.11 0.69
CA HIS A 93 -2.64 14.06 -0.27
C HIS A 93 -1.55 13.39 -1.09
N LEU A 94 -1.63 13.51 -2.40
CA LEU A 94 -0.60 13.04 -3.33
C LEU A 94 -0.27 14.15 -4.32
N THR A 95 1.00 14.39 -4.52
CA THR A 95 1.53 15.15 -5.65
C THR A 95 2.58 14.30 -6.36
N GLN A 96 2.32 13.96 -7.60
CA GLN A 96 3.31 13.35 -8.49
C GLN A 96 3.41 14.19 -9.76
N LYS A 97 4.63 14.57 -10.15
CA LYS A 97 4.86 15.45 -11.28
C LYS A 97 6.25 15.24 -11.89
N GLY A 98 6.38 15.64 -13.16
CA GLY A 98 7.64 15.61 -13.88
C GLY A 98 7.78 14.42 -14.83
N PRO A 99 8.91 14.32 -15.55
CA PRO A 99 9.13 13.34 -16.61
C PRO A 99 8.91 11.86 -16.19
N ALA A 100 9.28 11.50 -14.97
CA ALA A 100 9.09 10.12 -14.46
C ALA A 100 7.61 9.67 -14.43
N PHE A 101 6.67 10.61 -14.40
CA PHE A 101 5.23 10.34 -14.35
C PHE A 101 4.52 10.64 -15.65
N GLY A 102 5.08 11.46 -16.53
CA GLY A 102 4.49 11.83 -17.81
C GLY A 102 3.03 12.28 -17.66
N GLU A 103 2.13 11.65 -18.43
CA GLU A 103 0.69 11.90 -18.38
C GLU A 103 0.03 11.50 -17.05
N ALA A 104 0.68 10.69 -16.22
CA ALA A 104 0.21 10.33 -14.89
C ALA A 104 0.52 11.41 -13.83
N SER A 105 1.15 12.54 -14.22
CA SER A 105 1.33 13.68 -13.33
C SER A 105 -0.01 14.13 -12.75
N SER A 106 -0.10 14.20 -11.43
CA SER A 106 -1.37 14.47 -10.76
C SER A 106 -1.20 15.08 -9.37
N LYS A 107 -2.24 15.79 -8.94
CA LYS A 107 -2.46 16.16 -7.55
C LYS A 107 -3.79 15.62 -7.10
N VAL A 108 -3.79 14.96 -5.95
CA VAL A 108 -4.99 14.37 -5.37
C VAL A 108 -5.06 14.74 -3.90
N SER A 109 -6.24 15.09 -3.43
CA SER A 109 -6.52 15.22 -2.01
C SER A 109 -7.92 14.76 -1.70
N PHE A 110 -8.10 14.12 -0.56
CA PHE A 110 -9.42 13.89 0.01
C PHE A 110 -9.34 13.88 1.54
N ASP A 111 -10.46 14.18 2.16
CA ASP A 111 -10.61 14.30 3.59
C ASP A 111 -11.93 13.67 4.03
N ARG A 112 -11.87 12.77 4.99
CA ARG A 112 -13.02 11.97 5.46
C ARG A 112 -14.04 12.82 6.19
N ASP A 113 -13.58 13.75 7.03
CA ASP A 113 -14.49 14.50 7.90
C ASP A 113 -15.38 15.44 7.08
N SER A 114 -14.86 16.03 6.01
CA SER A 114 -15.63 16.86 5.09
C SER A 114 -16.25 16.10 3.92
N GLY A 115 -15.81 14.86 3.66
CA GLY A 115 -16.16 14.09 2.48
C GLY A 115 -15.64 14.68 1.16
N ARG A 116 -14.84 15.76 1.19
CA ARG A 116 -14.41 16.47 -0.01
C ARG A 116 -13.20 15.83 -0.65
N TYR A 117 -13.19 15.84 -1.99
CA TYR A 117 -12.02 15.48 -2.77
C TYR A 117 -11.71 16.55 -3.83
N ARG A 118 -10.43 16.60 -4.21
CA ARG A 118 -9.93 17.31 -5.39
C ARG A 118 -8.90 16.44 -6.08
N ALA A 119 -8.99 16.38 -7.41
CA ALA A 119 -8.03 15.66 -8.23
C ALA A 119 -7.75 16.47 -9.49
N SER A 120 -6.49 16.51 -9.91
CA SER A 120 -6.08 17.10 -11.18
C SER A 120 -5.01 16.24 -11.84
N SER A 121 -5.06 16.13 -13.18
CA SER A 121 -4.07 15.44 -14.00
C SER A 121 -4.01 16.13 -15.35
N GLY A 122 -2.87 16.74 -15.68
CA GLY A 122 -2.75 17.64 -16.83
C GLY A 122 -3.77 18.79 -16.72
N ASP A 123 -4.51 19.03 -17.81
CA ASP A 123 -5.55 20.07 -17.89
C ASP A 123 -6.90 19.64 -17.31
N LYS A 124 -7.01 18.39 -16.83
CA LYS A 124 -8.25 17.85 -16.29
C LYS A 124 -8.26 18.00 -14.78
N SER A 125 -9.41 18.43 -14.25
CA SER A 125 -9.66 18.49 -12.82
C SER A 125 -11.04 17.96 -12.48
N ALA A 126 -11.18 17.45 -11.26
CA ALA A 126 -12.45 17.04 -10.67
C ALA A 126 -12.43 17.37 -9.19
N GLU A 127 -13.56 17.83 -8.69
CA GLU A 127 -13.80 18.02 -7.26
C GLU A 127 -15.23 17.64 -6.91
N GLY A 128 -15.48 17.34 -5.65
CA GLY A 128 -16.81 16.95 -5.17
C GLY A 128 -16.75 16.36 -3.78
N THR A 129 -17.79 15.58 -3.48
CA THR A 129 -17.91 14.83 -2.23
C THR A 129 -17.90 13.34 -2.48
N LEU A 130 -17.34 12.58 -1.53
CA LEU A 130 -17.25 11.13 -1.52
C LEU A 130 -17.71 10.59 -0.19
N ASP A 131 -18.45 9.50 -0.25
CA ASP A 131 -18.60 8.61 0.91
C ASP A 131 -17.42 7.63 0.90
N LEU A 132 -16.53 7.78 1.89
CA LEU A 132 -15.30 7.02 1.97
C LEU A 132 -15.51 5.73 2.78
N PRO A 133 -15.28 4.54 2.20
CA PRO A 133 -15.36 3.28 2.93
C PRO A 133 -14.47 3.28 4.18
N GLU A 134 -14.89 2.59 5.23
CA GLU A 134 -14.15 2.51 6.49
C GLU A 134 -12.78 1.83 6.32
N ASP A 135 -12.69 0.89 5.40
CA ASP A 135 -11.50 0.10 5.04
C ASP A 135 -10.69 0.69 3.88
N LEU A 136 -10.90 1.98 3.56
CA LEU A 136 -10.08 2.72 2.61
C LEU A 136 -8.67 2.93 3.19
N HIS A 137 -7.61 2.60 2.41
CA HIS A 137 -6.25 2.56 2.95
C HIS A 137 -5.15 3.13 2.02
N ASN A 138 -5.47 4.14 1.20
CA ASN A 138 -4.46 4.84 0.39
C ASN A 138 -3.23 5.21 1.23
N GLY A 139 -2.03 4.82 0.76
CA GLY A 139 -0.77 5.08 1.42
C GLY A 139 -0.53 4.34 2.74
N MET A 140 -1.47 3.49 3.18
CA MET A 140 -1.39 2.77 4.45
C MET A 140 -1.04 1.29 4.32
N THR A 141 -0.97 0.74 3.11
CA THR A 141 -0.85 -0.71 2.87
C THR A 141 0.32 -1.34 3.63
N GLY A 142 1.52 -0.76 3.58
CA GLY A 142 2.69 -1.29 4.29
C GLY A 142 2.51 -1.35 5.81
N MET A 143 1.81 -0.37 6.39
CA MET A 143 1.47 -0.35 7.81
C MET A 143 0.41 -1.42 8.14
N LEU A 144 -0.64 -1.55 7.34
CA LEU A 144 -1.65 -2.59 7.54
C LEU A 144 -1.05 -3.99 7.51
N LEU A 145 -0.16 -4.27 6.56
CA LEU A 145 0.52 -5.56 6.45
C LEU A 145 1.35 -5.91 7.68
N ARG A 146 2.00 -4.92 8.33
CA ARG A 146 2.71 -5.11 9.59
C ARG A 146 1.79 -5.51 10.74
N ASN A 147 0.52 -5.17 10.65
CA ASN A 147 -0.49 -5.42 11.68
C ASN A 147 -1.32 -6.68 11.43
N LEU A 148 -1.14 -7.37 10.30
CA LEU A 148 -1.80 -8.66 10.08
C LEU A 148 -1.26 -9.73 11.05
N PRO A 149 -2.11 -10.63 11.54
CA PRO A 149 -1.64 -11.81 12.25
C PRO A 149 -0.81 -12.71 11.33
N THR A 150 0.02 -13.55 11.88
CA THR A 150 0.79 -14.54 11.11
C THR A 150 -0.13 -15.35 10.20
N GLY A 151 0.19 -15.39 8.90
CA GLY A 151 -0.65 -16.04 7.89
C GLY A 151 -1.95 -15.29 7.57
N GLY A 152 -2.22 -14.15 8.22
CA GLY A 152 -3.44 -13.36 8.07
C GLY A 152 -3.58 -12.75 6.69
N ARG A 153 -4.83 -12.54 6.28
CA ARG A 153 -5.22 -11.87 5.05
C ARG A 153 -6.19 -10.74 5.38
N ALA A 154 -6.21 -9.71 4.54
CA ALA A 154 -7.17 -8.62 4.63
C ALA A 154 -7.60 -8.20 3.23
N SER A 155 -8.76 -7.59 3.16
CA SER A 155 -9.27 -6.90 1.99
C SER A 155 -9.65 -5.48 2.37
N GLY A 156 -9.61 -4.57 1.42
CA GLY A 156 -10.01 -3.18 1.60
C GLY A 156 -10.08 -2.47 0.27
N TYR A 157 -10.10 -1.15 0.31
CA TYR A 157 -10.19 -0.33 -0.89
C TYR A 157 -9.06 0.69 -0.99
N LEU A 158 -8.67 0.96 -2.21
CA LEU A 158 -7.89 2.12 -2.62
C LEU A 158 -8.77 3.04 -3.46
N MET A 159 -8.61 4.34 -3.30
CA MET A 159 -9.22 5.32 -4.18
C MET A 159 -8.22 5.70 -5.27
N ALA A 160 -8.55 5.36 -6.51
CA ALA A 160 -7.82 5.80 -7.70
C ALA A 160 -8.53 7.02 -8.32
N PHE A 161 -7.77 7.90 -8.97
CA PHE A 161 -8.28 9.09 -9.63
C PHE A 161 -7.82 9.15 -11.09
N THR A 162 -8.81 9.21 -12.02
CA THR A 162 -8.56 9.21 -13.48
C THR A 162 -9.49 10.14 -14.28
N PRO A 163 -9.64 11.41 -14.05
CA PRO A 163 -9.54 12.22 -12.83
C PRO A 163 -10.67 11.98 -11.81
N LYS A 164 -11.77 11.32 -12.22
CA LYS A 164 -12.87 10.97 -11.31
C LYS A 164 -12.42 9.88 -10.33
N PRO A 165 -12.91 9.96 -9.08
CA PRO A 165 -12.61 8.94 -8.08
C PRO A 165 -13.23 7.60 -8.46
N GLN A 166 -12.48 6.52 -8.21
CA GLN A 166 -12.90 5.15 -8.44
C GLN A 166 -12.35 4.26 -7.32
N LEU A 167 -13.24 3.50 -6.67
CA LEU A 167 -12.83 2.51 -5.69
C LEU A 167 -12.23 1.29 -6.40
N VAL A 168 -11.06 0.87 -5.94
CA VAL A 168 -10.35 -0.31 -6.38
C VAL A 168 -10.23 -1.24 -5.19
N ARG A 169 -10.81 -2.44 -5.29
CA ARG A 169 -10.64 -3.46 -4.26
C ARG A 169 -9.20 -3.96 -4.23
N SER A 170 -8.64 -4.11 -3.05
CA SER A 170 -7.34 -4.73 -2.82
C SER A 170 -7.49 -5.92 -1.88
N ASP A 171 -6.93 -7.06 -2.28
CA ASP A 171 -6.81 -8.25 -1.45
C ASP A 171 -5.33 -8.44 -1.12
N MET A 172 -5.00 -8.55 0.17
CA MET A 172 -3.61 -8.60 0.64
C MET A 172 -3.38 -9.77 1.60
N GLY A 173 -2.21 -10.40 1.49
CA GLY A 173 -1.83 -11.49 2.37
C GLY A 173 -0.48 -12.09 2.04
N PRO A 174 0.01 -13.04 2.86
CA PRO A 174 1.31 -13.65 2.64
C PRO A 174 1.35 -14.48 1.35
N GLU A 175 2.48 -14.39 0.64
CA GLU A 175 2.82 -15.16 -0.56
C GLU A 175 4.00 -16.11 -0.29
N GLY A 176 4.91 -15.75 0.62
CA GLY A 176 6.10 -16.52 0.94
C GLY A 176 7.00 -15.81 1.92
N GLU A 177 8.18 -16.36 2.12
CA GLU A 177 9.21 -15.80 2.99
C GLU A 177 10.54 -15.67 2.23
N ASP A 178 11.27 -14.60 2.53
CA ASP A 178 12.59 -14.33 1.97
C ASP A 178 13.59 -13.99 3.07
N ARG A 179 14.87 -14.23 2.83
CA ARG A 179 15.96 -13.83 3.73
C ARG A 179 16.52 -12.48 3.32
N PHE A 180 16.69 -11.62 4.29
CA PHE A 180 17.31 -10.31 4.15
C PHE A 180 18.54 -10.21 5.01
N SER A 181 19.58 -9.57 4.51
CA SER A 181 20.80 -9.27 5.27
C SER A 181 21.00 -7.76 5.32
N VAL A 182 21.26 -7.24 6.51
CA VAL A 182 21.63 -5.86 6.75
C VAL A 182 22.89 -5.85 7.60
N GLY A 183 24.03 -5.48 7.01
CA GLY A 183 25.33 -5.72 7.60
C GLY A 183 25.53 -7.23 7.83
N ASP A 184 25.92 -7.59 9.05
CA ASP A 184 26.16 -8.99 9.46
C ASP A 184 24.87 -9.69 9.98
N ALA A 185 23.77 -8.96 10.12
CA ALA A 185 22.50 -9.51 10.59
C ALA A 185 21.67 -10.08 9.43
N THR A 186 21.18 -11.32 9.61
CA THR A 186 20.22 -11.94 8.68
C THR A 186 18.90 -12.15 9.39
N PHE A 187 17.80 -11.82 8.71
CA PHE A 187 16.46 -12.01 9.23
C PHE A 187 15.50 -12.47 8.12
N THR A 188 14.42 -13.09 8.55
CA THR A 188 13.35 -13.53 7.66
C THR A 188 12.33 -12.40 7.49
N ALA A 189 11.87 -12.20 6.26
CA ALA A 189 10.77 -11.33 5.94
C ALA A 189 9.63 -12.10 5.30
N VAL A 190 8.42 -11.81 5.69
CA VAL A 190 7.22 -12.28 5.00
C VAL A 190 7.01 -11.41 3.76
N ARG A 191 6.96 -12.04 2.59
CA ARG A 191 6.54 -11.41 1.35
C ARG A 191 5.02 -11.45 1.27
N HIS A 192 4.41 -10.29 1.20
CA HIS A 192 2.98 -10.11 1.02
C HIS A 192 2.66 -9.72 -0.42
N LEU A 193 1.65 -10.36 -0.99
CA LEU A 193 1.09 -10.01 -2.28
C LEU A 193 -0.16 -9.14 -2.06
N VAL A 194 -0.24 -8.04 -2.81
CA VAL A 194 -1.42 -7.17 -2.89
C VAL A 194 -1.97 -7.25 -4.31
N LYS A 195 -3.16 -7.79 -4.45
CA LYS A 195 -3.88 -7.89 -5.72
C LYS A 195 -4.93 -6.80 -5.80
N LEU A 196 -4.96 -6.10 -6.93
CA LEU A 196 -5.95 -5.06 -7.20
C LEU A 196 -7.02 -5.60 -8.15
N ASP A 197 -8.28 -5.48 -7.76
CA ASP A 197 -9.44 -5.72 -8.62
C ASP A 197 -10.00 -4.37 -9.09
N ILE A 198 -9.66 -4.00 -10.32
CA ILE A 198 -10.04 -2.71 -10.90
C ILE A 198 -11.35 -2.93 -11.68
N PRO A 199 -12.47 -2.28 -11.25
CA PRO A 199 -13.74 -2.40 -11.95
C PRO A 199 -13.63 -1.98 -13.42
N GLY A 200 -14.21 -2.77 -14.33
CA GLY A 200 -14.19 -2.51 -15.79
C GLY A 200 -12.92 -2.97 -16.52
N LEU A 201 -11.88 -3.46 -15.81
CA LEU A 201 -10.68 -3.99 -16.47
C LEU A 201 -10.89 -5.39 -17.05
N LYS A 202 -11.88 -6.13 -16.58
CA LYS A 202 -12.14 -7.53 -16.97
C LYS A 202 -12.71 -7.73 -18.41
N GLY A 203 -13.02 -6.65 -19.13
CA GLY A 203 -13.61 -6.79 -20.48
C GLY A 203 -13.03 -5.88 -21.55
N ALA A 204 -13.02 -4.57 -21.34
CA ALA A 204 -12.70 -3.60 -22.39
C ALA A 204 -11.25 -3.07 -22.32
N ILE A 205 -10.64 -3.06 -21.15
CA ILE A 205 -9.30 -2.46 -20.93
C ILE A 205 -8.21 -3.54 -20.92
N ALA A 206 -8.52 -4.80 -20.64
CA ALA A 206 -7.56 -5.91 -20.79
C ALA A 206 -7.00 -6.00 -22.22
N ASN A 207 -7.81 -5.68 -23.23
CA ASN A 207 -7.38 -5.63 -24.63
C ASN A 207 -6.61 -4.36 -25.00
N LEU A 208 -6.77 -3.26 -24.24
CA LEU A 208 -6.07 -1.99 -24.48
C LEU A 208 -4.72 -1.89 -23.76
N ILE A 209 -4.54 -2.66 -22.68
CA ILE A 209 -3.34 -2.63 -21.82
C ILE A 209 -2.46 -3.85 -22.04
N GLY A 210 -2.99 -4.93 -22.63
CA GLY A 210 -2.25 -6.14 -22.98
C GLY A 210 -1.66 -6.92 -21.79
N LYS A 211 -1.83 -6.46 -20.55
CA LYS A 211 -1.34 -7.12 -19.33
C LYS A 211 -2.19 -6.70 -18.13
N ASN A 212 -2.44 -7.63 -17.24
CA ASN A 212 -2.92 -7.30 -15.89
C ASN A 212 -1.95 -6.31 -15.23
N PRO A 213 -2.45 -5.42 -14.32
CA PRO A 213 -1.55 -4.61 -13.51
C PRO A 213 -0.48 -5.51 -12.88
N PRO A 214 0.79 -5.07 -12.84
CA PRO A 214 1.82 -5.86 -12.20
C PRO A 214 1.45 -6.09 -10.73
N ASP A 215 1.76 -7.28 -10.24
CA ASP A 215 1.60 -7.61 -8.82
C ASP A 215 2.36 -6.60 -7.95
N ILE A 216 1.76 -6.24 -6.84
CA ILE A 216 2.40 -5.38 -5.84
C ILE A 216 2.84 -6.26 -4.68
N ARG A 217 4.10 -6.15 -4.28
CA ARG A 217 4.70 -6.93 -3.20
C ARG A 217 5.30 -6.04 -2.13
N TYR A 218 5.13 -6.46 -0.90
CA TYR A 218 5.74 -5.84 0.29
C TYR A 218 6.48 -6.90 1.08
N TRP A 219 7.67 -6.55 1.56
CA TRP A 219 8.41 -7.37 2.52
C TRP A 219 8.38 -6.73 3.88
N VAL A 220 7.91 -7.50 4.84
CA VAL A 220 7.79 -7.10 6.24
C VAL A 220 8.61 -8.06 7.09
N SER A 221 9.50 -7.54 7.93
CA SER A 221 10.31 -8.40 8.80
C SER A 221 9.43 -9.19 9.78
N SER A 222 9.80 -10.43 10.02
CA SER A 222 9.21 -11.24 11.08
C SER A 222 9.77 -10.82 12.45
N GLY A 223 8.99 -10.99 13.52
CA GLY A 223 9.46 -10.77 14.90
C GLY A 223 8.49 -9.94 15.74
N VAL A 224 8.99 -9.50 16.90
CA VAL A 224 8.20 -8.78 17.91
C VAL A 224 7.76 -7.41 17.44
N ALA A 225 8.56 -6.76 16.59
CA ALA A 225 8.27 -5.45 15.97
C ALA A 225 8.44 -5.54 14.46
N PRO A 226 7.40 -5.93 13.72
CA PRO A 226 7.47 -6.01 12.25
C PRO A 226 7.82 -4.67 11.62
N ALA A 227 8.78 -4.66 10.69
CA ALA A 227 9.23 -3.46 9.99
C ALA A 227 9.09 -3.61 8.48
N PHE A 228 8.80 -2.51 7.80
CA PHE A 228 8.89 -2.44 6.35
C PHE A 228 10.34 -2.60 5.90
N LEU A 229 10.58 -3.44 4.91
CA LEU A 229 11.90 -3.67 4.33
C LEU A 229 11.97 -3.27 2.86
N LYS A 230 11.00 -3.70 2.07
CA LYS A 230 10.98 -3.50 0.62
C LYS A 230 9.55 -3.41 0.11
N PHE A 231 9.35 -2.61 -0.92
CA PHE A 231 8.19 -2.59 -1.80
C PHE A 231 8.65 -2.87 -3.23
N GLU A 232 7.80 -3.56 -3.99
CA GLU A 232 7.98 -3.78 -5.43
C GLU A 232 6.63 -3.71 -6.10
N GLY A 233 6.48 -2.81 -7.06
CA GLY A 233 5.22 -2.63 -7.78
C GLY A 233 5.14 -1.31 -8.52
N ALA A 234 4.02 -1.10 -9.20
CA ALA A 234 3.71 0.19 -9.83
C ALA A 234 3.16 1.16 -8.78
N MET A 235 3.70 2.37 -8.73
CA MET A 235 3.22 3.43 -7.84
C MET A 235 2.03 4.21 -8.42
N TYR A 236 1.71 4.02 -9.68
CA TYR A 236 0.57 4.62 -10.37
C TYR A 236 0.07 3.70 -11.48
N LEU A 237 -1.17 3.93 -11.92
CA LEU A 237 -1.80 3.10 -12.95
C LEU A 237 -0.99 3.14 -14.25
N LYS A 238 -0.63 1.96 -14.78
CA LYS A 238 0.26 1.76 -15.92
C LYS A 238 1.71 2.21 -15.71
N GLY A 239 2.09 2.53 -14.48
CA GLY A 239 3.47 2.84 -14.14
C GLY A 239 4.39 1.63 -14.27
N PRO A 240 5.70 1.87 -14.38
CA PRO A 240 6.68 0.81 -14.34
C PRO A 240 6.73 0.17 -12.94
N VAL A 241 7.25 -1.05 -12.88
CA VAL A 241 7.57 -1.68 -11.60
C VAL A 241 8.80 -0.98 -11.02
N TRP A 242 8.63 -0.43 -9.85
CA TRP A 242 9.70 0.17 -9.07
C TRP A 242 9.92 -0.59 -7.76
N THR A 243 11.13 -0.50 -7.25
CA THR A 243 11.50 -1.03 -5.94
C THR A 243 11.77 0.13 -4.98
N ILE A 244 11.15 0.09 -3.79
CA ILE A 244 11.47 0.99 -2.68
C ILE A 244 12.13 0.16 -1.59
N GLU A 245 13.28 0.60 -1.10
CA GLU A 245 14.02 -0.04 -0.03
C GLU A 245 14.60 0.98 0.94
N GLN A 246 14.82 0.59 2.17
CA GLN A 246 15.53 1.43 3.14
C GLN A 246 16.98 1.60 2.72
N VAL A 247 17.49 2.81 2.86
CA VAL A 247 18.89 3.15 2.56
C VAL A 247 19.49 3.96 3.71
N PRO A 248 20.80 3.90 3.93
CA PRO A 248 21.47 4.79 4.88
C PRO A 248 21.27 6.27 4.51
N PRO A 249 21.24 7.18 5.49
CA PRO A 249 21.23 8.62 5.22
C PRO A 249 22.45 9.03 4.41
N ARG A 250 22.22 9.88 3.42
CA ARG A 250 23.31 10.51 2.66
C ARG A 250 23.40 11.98 3.05
N TRP A 251 24.53 12.36 3.61
CA TRP A 251 24.84 13.75 3.88
C TRP A 251 25.47 14.37 2.64
N SER A 252 24.91 15.47 2.16
CA SER A 252 25.57 16.23 1.10
C SER A 252 26.85 16.84 1.70
N ASN A 253 28.02 16.37 1.27
CA ASN A 253 29.27 17.06 1.53
C ASN A 253 29.30 18.36 0.70
N LYS A 254 28.49 19.37 1.05
CA LYS A 254 28.76 20.73 0.63
C LYS A 254 29.87 21.24 1.53
N ARG A 255 31.10 21.13 1.03
CA ARG A 255 32.20 22.01 1.46
C ARG A 255 32.03 23.35 0.79
#